data_b91b748181d3a40bc9325ed3eef5161c
#
_entry.id   b91b748181d3a40bc9325ed3eef5161c
#
_cell.length_a   1.000
_cell.length_b   1.000
_cell.length_c   1.000
_cell.angle_alpha   90.00
_cell.angle_beta   90.00
_cell.angle_gamma   90.00
#
_symmetry.space_group_name_H-M   'P 1'
#
loop_
_entity.id
_entity.type
_entity.pdbx_description
1 polymer ?
#
loop_
_entity_poly.entity_id
_entity_poly.type
_entity_poly.pdbx_seq_one_letter_code
_entity_poly.pdbx_strand_id
1 'polypeptide(L)'
;MSIAVIGAGKWGSALFYAFSENNECVISSRTPREMSNFVSLEEALECEYLVCTIPTQATNLWLKQNYKNKGQKILVASKGIDTANLKFLNEIYEDFVDSENLAFLSGPTFAKEIMQKLPCALVANSKNQNLALKFASFFPSYMKAYTSDDVIGAEVCGAYKNVIAIAGGICDGLGLGNNARASLISRGLVEMARFGKFFGAKDETFMGLSGAGDLFLTASSILSRNYRVGLGIARHERLEKILNELGEVAEGVDTARAISKIAKEKGIYVPIASEVENMLNGKDVFESVKSLLGRR
;
A
#
# COMPACT_ATOMS: atom_id res chain seq x y z
N MET A 1 15.66 1.70 23.54
CA MET A 1 14.73 0.98 22.64
C MET A 1 14.93 1.60 21.28
N SER A 2 15.55 0.88 20.35
CA SER A 2 15.98 1.45 19.07
C SER A 2 15.03 1.01 17.96
N ILE A 3 14.58 1.98 17.16
CA ILE A 3 13.75 1.79 15.97
C ILE A 3 14.61 2.09 14.75
N ALA A 4 14.58 1.25 13.74
CA ALA A 4 15.19 1.54 12.45
C ALA A 4 14.15 1.55 11.33
N VAL A 5 14.15 2.60 10.52
CA VAL A 5 13.37 2.67 9.27
C VAL A 5 14.25 2.20 8.12
N ILE A 6 13.81 1.16 7.43
CA ILE A 6 14.49 0.59 6.26
C ILE A 6 13.83 1.09 4.99
N GLY A 7 14.53 1.98 4.29
CA GLY A 7 14.05 2.67 3.10
C GLY A 7 13.85 4.18 3.33
N ALA A 8 14.68 5.03 2.67
CA ALA A 8 14.63 6.48 2.79
C ALA A 8 13.94 7.14 1.57
N GLY A 9 12.87 6.51 1.06
CA GLY A 9 11.94 7.14 0.12
C GLY A 9 11.02 8.12 0.84
N LYS A 10 10.13 8.82 0.10
CA LYS A 10 9.19 9.79 0.68
C LYS A 10 8.40 9.22 1.87
N TRP A 11 7.92 7.98 1.75
CA TRP A 11 7.15 7.31 2.79
C TRP A 11 8.01 6.95 4.00
N GLY A 12 9.16 6.30 3.79
CA GLY A 12 10.06 5.94 4.88
C GLY A 12 10.61 7.16 5.61
N SER A 13 10.95 8.24 4.89
CA SER A 13 11.38 9.50 5.52
C SER A 13 10.27 10.12 6.36
N ALA A 14 9.01 10.06 5.92
CA ALA A 14 7.89 10.58 6.70
C ALA A 14 7.66 9.78 7.99
N LEU A 15 7.74 8.44 7.93
CA LEU A 15 7.65 7.57 9.11
C LEU A 15 8.83 7.78 10.05
N PHE A 16 10.05 7.88 9.53
CA PHE A 16 11.25 8.19 10.33
C PHE A 16 11.06 9.50 11.08
N TYR A 17 10.60 10.54 10.39
CA TYR A 17 10.35 11.85 10.99
C TYR A 17 9.32 11.76 12.13
N ALA A 18 8.21 11.05 11.88
CA ALA A 18 7.15 10.85 12.86
C ALA A 18 7.65 10.07 14.09
N PHE A 19 8.34 8.96 13.91
CA PHE A 19 8.85 8.15 15.01
C PHE A 19 9.94 8.87 15.81
N SER A 20 10.77 9.66 15.15
CA SER A 20 11.86 10.40 15.81
C SER A 20 11.38 11.47 16.79
N GLU A 21 10.09 11.84 16.80
CA GLU A 21 9.56 12.81 17.76
C GLU A 21 9.58 12.30 19.21
N ASN A 22 9.30 11.02 19.39
CA ASN A 22 9.13 10.42 20.71
C ASN A 22 10.05 9.23 20.98
N ASN A 23 10.87 8.83 19.99
CA ASN A 23 11.70 7.63 20.11
C ASN A 23 13.11 7.86 19.55
N GLU A 24 14.07 7.07 20.01
CA GLU A 24 15.35 6.93 19.33
C GLU A 24 15.16 6.16 18.04
N CYS A 25 15.30 6.86 16.93
CA CYS A 25 15.05 6.32 15.61
C CYS A 25 16.23 6.59 14.67
N VAL A 26 16.61 5.58 13.90
CA VAL A 26 17.60 5.67 12.83
C VAL A 26 16.95 5.33 11.49
N ILE A 27 17.59 5.72 10.39
CA ILE A 27 17.12 5.40 9.05
C ILE A 27 18.25 4.90 8.19
N SER A 28 17.96 3.92 7.33
CA SER A 28 18.92 3.37 6.37
C SER A 28 18.26 3.13 5.01
N SER A 29 19.04 3.23 3.96
CA SER A 29 18.61 2.87 2.60
C SER A 29 19.80 2.53 1.70
N ARG A 30 19.51 1.85 0.58
CA ARG A 30 20.52 1.46 -0.42
C ARG A 30 21.36 2.65 -0.91
N THR A 31 20.70 3.79 -1.12
CA THR A 31 21.39 5.03 -1.53
C THR A 31 21.51 5.92 -0.29
N PRO A 32 22.72 6.30 0.12
CA PRO A 32 22.91 7.23 1.24
C PRO A 32 22.16 8.55 1.05
N ARG A 33 21.69 9.11 2.15
CA ARG A 33 20.96 10.40 2.19
C ARG A 33 21.58 11.30 3.24
N GLU A 34 21.62 12.58 2.96
CA GLU A 34 21.98 13.61 3.95
C GLU A 34 20.79 13.82 4.88
N MET A 35 20.67 12.96 5.89
CA MET A 35 19.62 13.01 6.92
C MET A 35 20.24 12.79 8.28
N SER A 36 19.67 13.42 9.31
CA SER A 36 20.05 13.12 10.69
C SER A 36 19.77 11.63 11.00
N ASN A 37 20.64 11.03 11.78
CA ASN A 37 20.53 9.63 12.20
C ASN A 37 20.48 8.62 11.01
N PHE A 38 21.07 8.98 9.86
CA PHE A 38 21.28 8.02 8.79
C PHE A 38 22.44 7.10 9.16
N VAL A 39 22.18 5.80 9.11
CA VAL A 39 23.15 4.77 9.49
C VAL A 39 23.36 3.74 8.38
N SER A 40 24.37 2.90 8.51
CA SER A 40 24.55 1.74 7.62
C SER A 40 23.40 0.76 7.77
N LEU A 41 23.19 -0.11 6.77
CA LEU A 41 22.17 -1.15 6.87
C LEU A 41 22.49 -2.14 8.00
N GLU A 42 23.77 -2.43 8.20
CA GLU A 42 24.22 -3.33 9.27
C GLU A 42 23.83 -2.80 10.65
N GLU A 43 24.10 -1.52 10.92
CA GLU A 43 23.70 -0.85 12.16
C GLU A 43 22.17 -0.80 12.34
N ALA A 44 21.43 -0.50 11.26
CA ALA A 44 19.98 -0.47 11.30
C ALA A 44 19.38 -1.86 11.65
N LEU A 45 19.97 -2.95 11.14
CA LEU A 45 19.51 -4.32 11.40
C LEU A 45 19.86 -4.84 12.81
N GLU A 46 20.64 -4.10 13.60
CA GLU A 46 20.84 -4.42 15.03
C GLU A 46 19.73 -3.83 15.93
N CYS A 47 18.83 -2.99 15.39
CA CYS A 47 17.72 -2.44 16.14
C CYS A 47 16.67 -3.51 16.46
N GLU A 48 16.03 -3.39 17.61
CA GLU A 48 14.96 -4.31 18.06
C GLU A 48 13.70 -4.20 17.20
N TYR A 49 13.36 -2.98 16.75
CA TYR A 49 12.16 -2.68 15.95
C TYR A 49 12.57 -2.17 14.57
N LEU A 50 12.11 -2.86 13.54
CA LEU A 50 12.34 -2.48 12.14
C LEU A 50 11.04 -2.00 11.50
N VAL A 51 11.09 -0.88 10.79
CA VAL A 51 9.97 -0.35 10.00
C VAL A 51 10.37 -0.44 8.53
N CYS A 52 9.82 -1.42 7.82
CA CYS A 52 10.20 -1.74 6.45
C CYS A 52 9.31 -0.99 5.45
N THR A 53 9.93 -0.15 4.62
CA THR A 53 9.26 0.61 3.54
C THR A 53 9.81 0.24 2.15
N ILE A 54 10.31 -0.97 2.03
CA ILE A 54 10.87 -1.52 0.79
C ILE A 54 9.74 -1.77 -0.20
N PRO A 55 9.86 -1.37 -1.49
CA PRO A 55 8.86 -1.65 -2.50
C PRO A 55 8.55 -3.15 -2.59
N THR A 56 7.27 -3.50 -2.73
CA THR A 56 6.77 -4.88 -2.70
C THR A 56 7.54 -5.81 -3.64
N GLN A 57 7.79 -5.38 -4.87
CA GLN A 57 8.50 -6.19 -5.88
C GLN A 57 9.99 -6.45 -5.54
N ALA A 58 10.58 -5.65 -4.64
CA ALA A 58 11.96 -5.83 -4.20
C ALA A 58 12.08 -6.59 -2.88
N THR A 59 10.99 -6.77 -2.13
CA THR A 59 10.99 -7.25 -0.74
C THR A 59 11.59 -8.64 -0.62
N ASN A 60 11.15 -9.61 -1.41
CA ASN A 60 11.62 -11.00 -1.32
C ASN A 60 13.14 -11.10 -1.56
N LEU A 61 13.63 -10.46 -2.62
CA LEU A 61 15.07 -10.43 -2.92
C LEU A 61 15.86 -9.73 -1.83
N TRP A 62 15.36 -8.61 -1.33
CA TRP A 62 16.02 -7.85 -0.28
C TRP A 62 16.13 -8.66 1.03
N LEU A 63 15.05 -9.34 1.44
CA LEU A 63 15.05 -10.21 2.63
C LEU A 63 16.08 -11.33 2.49
N LYS A 64 16.11 -12.01 1.35
CA LYS A 64 17.09 -13.08 1.08
C LYS A 64 18.56 -12.63 1.14
N GLN A 65 18.82 -11.41 0.68
CA GLN A 65 20.19 -10.91 0.58
C GLN A 65 20.70 -10.23 1.84
N ASN A 66 19.81 -9.61 2.62
CA ASN A 66 20.24 -8.67 3.66
C ASN A 66 19.74 -9.06 5.06
N TYR A 67 18.57 -9.75 5.16
CA TYR A 67 17.96 -9.99 6.45
C TYR A 67 18.44 -11.32 7.07
N LYS A 68 18.81 -11.26 8.35
CA LYS A 68 19.04 -12.43 9.19
C LYS A 68 18.17 -12.27 10.43
N ASN A 69 17.32 -13.24 10.69
CA ASN A 69 16.44 -13.24 11.84
C ASN A 69 17.23 -13.29 13.15
N LYS A 70 17.14 -12.24 13.94
CA LYS A 70 17.72 -12.11 15.29
C LYS A 70 16.62 -11.86 16.33
N GLY A 71 15.36 -12.15 15.98
CA GLY A 71 14.21 -11.90 16.84
C GLY A 71 13.67 -10.47 16.76
N GLN A 72 14.06 -9.70 15.72
CA GLN A 72 13.54 -8.34 15.51
C GLN A 72 12.03 -8.36 15.30
N LYS A 73 11.38 -7.30 15.73
CA LYS A 73 9.96 -7.03 15.51
C LYS A 73 9.81 -6.10 14.33
N ILE A 74 9.03 -6.50 13.33
CA ILE A 74 8.96 -5.80 12.05
C ILE A 74 7.58 -5.21 11.82
N LEU A 75 7.53 -3.89 11.53
CA LEU A 75 6.37 -3.21 10.98
C LEU A 75 6.56 -3.07 9.47
N VAL A 76 5.78 -3.81 8.69
CA VAL A 76 5.75 -3.69 7.24
C VAL A 76 4.84 -2.53 6.85
N ALA A 77 5.41 -1.50 6.23
CA ALA A 77 4.69 -0.28 5.85
C ALA A 77 4.56 -0.11 4.33
N SER A 78 5.01 -1.09 3.54
CA SER A 78 4.75 -1.19 2.10
C SER A 78 3.39 -1.82 1.84
N LYS A 79 2.87 -1.65 0.62
CA LYS A 79 1.54 -2.14 0.24
C LYS A 79 1.60 -2.68 -1.18
N GLY A 80 1.01 -3.84 -1.44
CA GLY A 80 0.97 -4.43 -2.78
C GLY A 80 1.01 -5.95 -2.77
N ILE A 81 1.06 -6.52 -3.97
CA ILE A 81 1.20 -7.97 -4.20
C ILE A 81 2.45 -8.18 -5.05
N ASP A 82 3.29 -9.12 -4.67
CA ASP A 82 4.43 -9.54 -5.48
C ASP A 82 3.96 -10.25 -6.74
N THR A 83 4.31 -9.71 -7.90
CA THR A 83 3.85 -10.22 -9.20
C THR A 83 4.53 -11.52 -9.62
N ALA A 84 5.74 -11.78 -9.11
CA ALA A 84 6.50 -12.97 -9.47
C ALA A 84 5.90 -14.24 -8.84
N ASN A 85 5.49 -14.14 -7.57
CA ASN A 85 5.00 -15.27 -6.79
C ASN A 85 3.49 -15.18 -6.47
N LEU A 86 2.83 -14.07 -6.81
CA LEU A 86 1.43 -13.77 -6.48
C LEU A 86 1.15 -13.82 -4.97
N LYS A 87 2.15 -13.45 -4.17
CA LYS A 87 2.09 -13.45 -2.71
C LYS A 87 1.79 -12.06 -2.15
N PHE A 88 1.02 -12.00 -1.07
CA PHE A 88 0.94 -10.82 -0.21
C PHE A 88 2.23 -10.65 0.59
N LEU A 89 2.46 -9.46 1.15
CA LEU A 89 3.68 -9.18 1.90
C LEU A 89 3.76 -10.03 3.18
N ASN A 90 2.64 -10.31 3.86
CA ASN A 90 2.65 -11.18 5.02
C ASN A 90 3.21 -12.57 4.68
N GLU A 91 2.80 -13.17 3.56
CA GLU A 91 3.29 -14.48 3.12
C GLU A 91 4.79 -14.45 2.78
N ILE A 92 5.29 -13.31 2.26
CA ILE A 92 6.72 -13.13 1.95
C ILE A 92 7.53 -13.00 3.24
N TYR A 93 7.08 -12.17 4.20
CA TYR A 93 7.79 -11.96 5.45
C TYR A 93 7.74 -13.18 6.36
N GLU A 94 6.64 -13.95 6.37
CA GLU A 94 6.50 -15.19 7.14
C GLU A 94 7.48 -16.30 6.69
N ASP A 95 8.04 -16.22 5.48
CA ASP A 95 9.15 -17.12 5.05
C ASP A 95 10.47 -16.83 5.84
N PHE A 96 10.59 -15.68 6.53
CA PHE A 96 11.82 -15.23 7.21
C PHE A 96 11.66 -14.93 8.70
N VAL A 97 10.44 -14.60 9.13
CA VAL A 97 10.13 -14.06 10.46
C VAL A 97 8.86 -14.72 10.99
N ASP A 98 8.86 -15.10 12.26
CA ASP A 98 7.63 -15.59 12.91
C ASP A 98 6.51 -14.55 12.83
N SER A 99 5.30 -15.00 12.51
CA SER A 99 4.12 -14.11 12.39
C SER A 99 3.83 -13.31 13.66
N GLU A 100 4.22 -13.83 14.83
CA GLU A 100 4.13 -13.14 16.13
C GLU A 100 5.05 -11.91 16.24
N ASN A 101 6.06 -11.80 15.39
CA ASN A 101 6.99 -10.68 15.32
C ASN A 101 6.70 -9.73 14.14
N LEU A 102 5.58 -9.93 13.43
CA LEU A 102 5.17 -9.14 12.27
C LEU A 102 3.96 -8.27 12.58
N ALA A 103 4.03 -7.03 12.13
CA ALA A 103 2.90 -6.11 12.07
C ALA A 103 2.86 -5.41 10.71
N PHE A 104 1.69 -4.97 10.27
CA PHE A 104 1.43 -4.38 8.96
C PHE A 104 0.71 -3.06 9.12
N LEU A 105 1.20 -2.01 8.46
CA LEU A 105 0.65 -0.67 8.57
C LEU A 105 -0.35 -0.39 7.45
N SER A 106 -1.54 0.05 7.83
CA SER A 106 -2.61 0.42 6.89
C SER A 106 -3.31 1.71 7.31
N GLY A 107 -4.22 2.20 6.49
CA GLY A 107 -5.02 3.40 6.75
C GLY A 107 -4.61 4.61 5.91
N PRO A 108 -5.45 5.68 5.94
CA PRO A 108 -5.32 6.85 5.09
C PRO A 108 -4.16 7.75 5.52
N THR A 109 -3.07 7.72 4.75
CA THR A 109 -1.87 8.50 5.07
C THR A 109 -1.13 8.93 3.80
N PHE A 110 -0.92 10.22 3.64
CA PHE A 110 0.03 10.76 2.66
C PHE A 110 1.30 11.24 3.35
N ALA A 111 2.45 10.81 2.85
CA ALA A 111 3.76 11.20 3.38
C ALA A 111 3.92 12.72 3.50
N LYS A 112 3.42 13.49 2.51
CA LYS A 112 3.47 14.96 2.50
C LYS A 112 2.74 15.58 3.70
N GLU A 113 1.58 15.03 4.06
CA GLU A 113 0.76 15.53 5.17
C GLU A 113 1.36 15.17 6.53
N ILE A 114 1.94 13.97 6.66
CA ILE A 114 2.69 13.57 7.86
C ILE A 114 3.88 14.51 8.10
N MET A 115 4.64 14.84 7.05
CA MET A 115 5.75 15.80 7.16
C MET A 115 5.30 17.21 7.58
N GLN A 116 4.02 17.55 7.39
CA GLN A 116 3.40 18.80 7.86
C GLN A 116 2.74 18.64 9.23
N LYS A 117 2.84 17.46 9.86
CA LYS A 117 2.22 17.12 11.15
C LYS A 117 0.70 17.29 11.17
N LEU A 118 0.05 17.09 9.99
CA LEU A 118 -1.40 17.14 9.90
C LEU A 118 -2.01 15.90 10.56
N PRO A 119 -3.17 16.05 11.22
CA PRO A 119 -3.83 14.92 11.89
C PRO A 119 -4.18 13.80 10.92
N CYS A 120 -3.87 12.56 11.31
CA CYS A 120 -4.28 11.37 10.57
C CYS A 120 -4.59 10.21 11.51
N ALA A 121 -5.23 9.18 10.97
CA ALA A 121 -5.47 7.94 11.67
C ALA A 121 -5.00 6.75 10.82
N LEU A 122 -4.45 5.74 11.48
CA LEU A 122 -3.90 4.55 10.84
C LEU A 122 -4.13 3.31 11.70
N VAL A 123 -3.82 2.14 11.17
CA VAL A 123 -4.01 0.86 11.85
C VAL A 123 -2.72 0.05 11.80
N ALA A 124 -2.24 -0.40 12.95
CA ALA A 124 -1.23 -1.41 13.08
C ALA A 124 -1.91 -2.79 13.18
N ASN A 125 -1.70 -3.64 12.19
CA ASN A 125 -2.34 -4.94 12.11
C ASN A 125 -1.33 -6.04 12.45
N SER A 126 -1.65 -6.93 13.39
CA SER A 126 -0.76 -8.04 13.77
C SER A 126 -1.57 -9.18 14.36
N LYS A 127 -1.14 -10.43 14.11
CA LYS A 127 -1.66 -11.60 14.83
C LYS A 127 -1.35 -11.52 16.33
N ASN A 128 -0.26 -10.82 16.70
CA ASN A 128 0.13 -10.51 18.07
C ASN A 128 -0.39 -9.12 18.48
N GLN A 129 -1.47 -9.08 19.24
CA GLN A 129 -2.10 -7.84 19.70
C GLN A 129 -1.13 -6.96 20.53
N ASN A 130 -0.26 -7.55 21.34
CA ASN A 130 0.72 -6.78 22.12
C ASN A 130 1.74 -6.09 21.22
N LEU A 131 2.14 -6.74 20.13
CA LEU A 131 3.03 -6.15 19.12
C LEU A 131 2.34 -5.00 18.38
N ALA A 132 1.07 -5.18 17.99
CA ALA A 132 0.29 -4.12 17.37
C ALA A 132 0.18 -2.88 18.28
N LEU A 133 -0.15 -3.07 19.57
CA LEU A 133 -0.20 -2.00 20.56
C LEU A 133 1.17 -1.34 20.75
N LYS A 134 2.24 -2.13 20.75
CA LYS A 134 3.60 -1.61 20.87
C LYS A 134 3.96 -0.70 19.70
N PHE A 135 3.73 -1.12 18.46
CA PHE A 135 3.95 -0.25 17.29
C PHE A 135 3.04 0.97 17.29
N ALA A 136 1.78 0.81 17.70
CA ALA A 136 0.85 1.94 17.84
C ALA A 136 1.37 3.01 18.83
N SER A 137 2.05 2.60 19.90
CA SER A 137 2.60 3.51 20.89
C SER A 137 3.80 4.36 20.43
N PHE A 138 4.40 4.04 19.30
CA PHE A 138 5.53 4.80 18.75
C PHE A 138 5.10 6.02 17.95
N PHE A 139 3.84 6.08 17.52
CA PHE A 139 3.35 7.20 16.72
C PHE A 139 3.14 8.47 17.58
N PRO A 140 3.45 9.65 17.03
CA PRO A 140 3.22 10.92 17.72
C PRO A 140 1.72 11.25 17.86
N SER A 141 1.39 12.19 18.72
CA SER A 141 0.00 12.51 19.11
C SER A 141 -0.91 12.94 17.96
N TYR A 142 -0.37 13.51 16.88
CA TYR A 142 -1.15 13.86 15.68
C TYR A 142 -1.44 12.67 14.76
N MET A 143 -0.87 11.49 15.03
CA MET A 143 -1.12 10.25 14.30
C MET A 143 -1.84 9.26 15.20
N LYS A 144 -3.17 9.22 15.14
CA LYS A 144 -3.95 8.25 15.94
C LYS A 144 -3.75 6.84 15.39
N ALA A 145 -3.08 5.99 16.14
CA ALA A 145 -2.90 4.58 15.77
C ALA A 145 -3.94 3.70 16.47
N TYR A 146 -4.66 2.93 15.67
CA TYR A 146 -5.55 1.83 16.10
C TYR A 146 -4.84 0.50 15.87
N THR A 147 -5.41 -0.57 16.43
CA THR A 147 -4.89 -1.93 16.24
C THR A 147 -5.96 -2.86 15.71
N SER A 148 -5.54 -3.89 14.94
CA SER A 148 -6.41 -4.94 14.43
C SER A 148 -5.61 -6.26 14.31
N ASP A 149 -6.30 -7.38 14.34
CA ASP A 149 -5.74 -8.71 14.09
C ASP A 149 -5.94 -9.17 12.63
N ASP A 150 -6.70 -8.42 11.82
CA ASP A 150 -6.98 -8.76 10.41
C ASP A 150 -5.86 -8.32 9.48
N VAL A 151 -4.74 -9.06 9.52
CA VAL A 151 -3.57 -8.80 8.67
C VAL A 151 -3.94 -8.93 7.20
N ILE A 152 -4.65 -10.00 6.83
CA ILE A 152 -4.97 -10.23 5.40
C ILE A 152 -5.94 -9.16 4.86
N GLY A 153 -6.89 -8.69 5.66
CA GLY A 153 -7.76 -7.58 5.27
C GLY A 153 -6.99 -6.31 5.03
N ALA A 154 -6.01 -5.98 5.89
CA ALA A 154 -5.15 -4.81 5.73
C ALA A 154 -4.29 -4.91 4.46
N GLU A 155 -3.71 -6.08 4.17
CA GLU A 155 -2.90 -6.35 2.98
C GLU A 155 -3.72 -6.20 1.69
N VAL A 156 -4.91 -6.81 1.65
CA VAL A 156 -5.83 -6.68 0.51
C VAL A 156 -6.25 -5.24 0.30
N CYS A 157 -6.66 -4.53 1.35
CA CYS A 157 -7.06 -3.13 1.27
C CYS A 157 -5.92 -2.26 0.74
N GLY A 158 -4.72 -2.43 1.30
CA GLY A 158 -3.53 -1.67 0.91
C GLY A 158 -3.12 -1.88 -0.55
N ALA A 159 -3.25 -3.10 -1.06
CA ALA A 159 -2.99 -3.45 -2.45
C ALA A 159 -4.09 -2.94 -3.39
N TYR A 160 -5.33 -3.32 -3.11
CA TYR A 160 -6.48 -3.09 -4.01
C TYR A 160 -6.82 -1.62 -4.22
N LYS A 161 -6.73 -0.80 -3.16
CA LYS A 161 -7.00 0.65 -3.25
C LYS A 161 -6.20 1.34 -4.34
N ASN A 162 -4.98 0.89 -4.59
CA ASN A 162 -4.09 1.46 -5.59
C ASN A 162 -4.61 1.23 -7.01
N VAL A 163 -5.24 0.09 -7.25
CA VAL A 163 -5.89 -0.24 -8.52
C VAL A 163 -7.14 0.62 -8.73
N ILE A 164 -7.99 0.74 -7.70
CA ILE A 164 -9.16 1.61 -7.77
C ILE A 164 -8.77 3.08 -7.91
N ALA A 165 -7.63 3.50 -7.35
CA ALA A 165 -7.12 4.86 -7.53
C ALA A 165 -6.75 5.15 -9.00
N ILE A 166 -6.20 4.18 -9.74
CA ILE A 166 -5.99 4.31 -11.19
C ILE A 166 -7.33 4.53 -11.89
N ALA A 167 -8.34 3.70 -11.57
CA ALA A 167 -9.68 3.84 -12.13
C ALA A 167 -10.31 5.21 -11.79
N GLY A 168 -10.13 5.72 -10.57
CA GLY A 168 -10.56 7.05 -10.14
C GLY A 168 -9.92 8.18 -10.97
N GLY A 169 -8.62 8.07 -11.20
CA GLY A 169 -7.90 9.00 -12.07
C GLY A 169 -8.37 8.96 -13.52
N ILE A 170 -8.69 7.78 -14.06
CA ILE A 170 -9.27 7.65 -15.41
C ILE A 170 -10.66 8.30 -15.44
N CYS A 171 -11.51 8.01 -14.47
CA CYS A 171 -12.85 8.59 -14.36
C CYS A 171 -12.83 10.12 -14.39
N ASP A 172 -11.95 10.73 -13.58
CA ASP A 172 -11.82 12.18 -13.51
C ASP A 172 -11.12 12.77 -14.75
N GLY A 173 -10.13 12.08 -15.29
CA GLY A 173 -9.43 12.48 -16.51
C GLY A 173 -10.31 12.49 -17.75
N LEU A 174 -11.34 11.62 -17.82
CA LEU A 174 -12.36 11.59 -18.85
C LEU A 174 -13.52 12.58 -18.60
N GLY A 175 -13.54 13.27 -17.45
CA GLY A 175 -14.61 14.20 -17.10
C GLY A 175 -15.97 13.54 -16.87
N LEU A 176 -16.02 12.27 -16.39
CA LEU A 176 -17.27 11.52 -16.21
C LEU A 176 -18.14 12.05 -15.06
N GLY A 177 -17.59 12.92 -14.23
CA GLY A 177 -18.30 13.62 -13.17
C GLY A 177 -18.39 12.87 -11.84
N ASN A 178 -18.93 13.58 -10.84
CA ASN A 178 -18.94 13.11 -9.44
C ASN A 178 -19.81 11.86 -9.21
N ASN A 179 -20.91 11.71 -9.94
CA ASN A 179 -21.78 10.54 -9.81
C ASN A 179 -21.06 9.27 -10.26
N ALA A 180 -20.34 9.30 -11.38
CA ALA A 180 -19.56 8.19 -11.89
C ALA A 180 -18.42 7.84 -10.92
N ARG A 181 -17.70 8.85 -10.42
CA ARG A 181 -16.63 8.67 -9.43
C ARG A 181 -17.14 8.04 -8.14
N ALA A 182 -18.23 8.54 -7.57
CA ALA A 182 -18.83 7.99 -6.36
C ALA A 182 -19.27 6.52 -6.56
N SER A 183 -19.92 6.23 -7.70
CA SER A 183 -20.32 4.87 -8.07
C SER A 183 -19.12 3.94 -8.23
N LEU A 184 -18.07 4.39 -8.92
CA LEU A 184 -16.82 3.65 -9.12
C LEU A 184 -16.15 3.29 -7.79
N ILE A 185 -15.98 4.26 -6.89
CA ILE A 185 -15.33 4.04 -5.58
C ILE A 185 -16.16 3.08 -4.73
N SER A 186 -17.49 3.26 -4.69
CA SER A 186 -18.39 2.35 -3.95
C SER A 186 -18.36 0.93 -4.50
N ARG A 187 -18.38 0.76 -5.83
CA ARG A 187 -18.28 -0.55 -6.47
C ARG A 187 -16.89 -1.16 -6.29
N GLY A 188 -15.85 -0.34 -6.33
CA GLY A 188 -14.46 -0.74 -6.04
C GLY A 188 -14.30 -1.29 -4.61
N LEU A 189 -14.94 -0.65 -3.64
CA LEU A 189 -14.95 -1.14 -2.25
C LEU A 189 -15.62 -2.52 -2.14
N VAL A 190 -16.76 -2.72 -2.81
CA VAL A 190 -17.45 -4.02 -2.85
C VAL A 190 -16.60 -5.09 -3.53
N GLU A 191 -15.90 -4.73 -4.60
CA GLU A 191 -15.01 -5.64 -5.33
C GLU A 191 -13.79 -6.02 -4.47
N MET A 192 -13.18 -5.05 -3.81
CA MET A 192 -12.09 -5.25 -2.85
C MET A 192 -12.51 -6.17 -1.70
N ALA A 193 -13.70 -5.95 -1.13
CA ALA A 193 -14.24 -6.81 -0.07
C ALA A 193 -14.47 -8.24 -0.57
N ARG A 194 -15.04 -8.41 -1.77
CA ARG A 194 -15.22 -9.74 -2.39
C ARG A 194 -13.90 -10.47 -2.56
N PHE A 195 -12.89 -9.78 -3.07
CA PHE A 195 -11.57 -10.34 -3.25
C PHE A 195 -10.95 -10.75 -1.91
N GLY A 196 -10.99 -9.86 -0.90
CA GLY A 196 -10.41 -10.14 0.40
C GLY A 196 -11.13 -11.24 1.19
N LYS A 197 -12.46 -11.33 1.10
CA LYS A 197 -13.23 -12.44 1.69
C LYS A 197 -12.77 -13.82 1.21
N PHE A 198 -12.36 -13.93 -0.04
CA PHE A 198 -11.81 -15.16 -0.56
C PHE A 198 -10.56 -15.61 0.23
N PHE A 199 -9.79 -14.66 0.77
CA PHE A 199 -8.61 -14.92 1.57
C PHE A 199 -8.87 -14.90 3.09
N GLY A 200 -10.13 -14.81 3.50
CA GLY A 200 -10.51 -14.84 4.92
C GLY A 200 -10.48 -13.50 5.65
N ALA A 201 -10.40 -12.38 4.92
CA ALA A 201 -10.46 -11.04 5.50
C ALA A 201 -11.83 -10.73 6.12
N LYS A 202 -11.84 -9.91 7.19
CA LYS A 202 -13.03 -9.53 7.93
C LYS A 202 -13.77 -8.36 7.25
N ASP A 203 -15.10 -8.39 7.25
CA ASP A 203 -15.94 -7.35 6.63
C ASP A 203 -15.70 -5.95 7.19
N GLU A 204 -15.52 -5.84 8.50
CA GLU A 204 -15.28 -4.59 9.21
C GLU A 204 -14.02 -3.87 8.75
N THR A 205 -12.99 -4.61 8.33
CA THR A 205 -11.72 -4.02 7.82
C THR A 205 -11.96 -3.21 6.56
N PHE A 206 -12.84 -3.67 5.66
CA PHE A 206 -13.16 -2.95 4.43
C PHE A 206 -13.93 -1.66 4.67
N MET A 207 -14.77 -1.61 5.70
CA MET A 207 -15.54 -0.41 6.05
C MET A 207 -14.77 0.57 6.94
N GLY A 208 -13.62 0.15 7.46
CA GLY A 208 -12.77 0.92 8.36
C GLY A 208 -11.72 1.79 7.65
N LEU A 209 -10.74 2.23 8.47
CA LEU A 209 -9.62 3.06 7.99
C LEU A 209 -8.77 2.36 6.93
N SER A 210 -8.50 1.06 7.09
CA SER A 210 -7.68 0.28 6.17
C SER A 210 -8.33 0.14 4.79
N GLY A 211 -9.66 -0.02 4.75
CA GLY A 211 -10.46 -0.17 3.53
C GLY A 211 -10.99 1.16 3.01
N ALA A 212 -12.21 1.52 3.40
CA ALA A 212 -12.92 2.69 2.89
C ALA A 212 -12.12 3.99 3.08
N GLY A 213 -11.51 4.20 4.26
CA GLY A 213 -10.75 5.40 4.54
C GLY A 213 -9.58 5.61 3.58
N ASP A 214 -8.72 4.59 3.44
CA ASP A 214 -7.54 4.66 2.57
C ASP A 214 -7.91 4.64 1.08
N LEU A 215 -9.00 3.97 0.72
CA LEU A 215 -9.54 3.97 -0.64
C LEU A 215 -10.04 5.36 -1.04
N PHE A 216 -10.90 5.99 -0.24
CA PHE A 216 -11.42 7.33 -0.54
C PHE A 216 -10.30 8.36 -0.67
N LEU A 217 -9.33 8.35 0.25
CA LEU A 217 -8.18 9.25 0.20
C LEU A 217 -7.38 9.03 -1.10
N THR A 218 -7.07 7.78 -1.43
CA THR A 218 -6.15 7.45 -2.52
C THR A 218 -6.79 7.62 -3.90
N ALA A 219 -8.09 7.32 -4.04
CA ALA A 219 -8.81 7.35 -5.32
C ALA A 219 -9.37 8.74 -5.69
N SER A 220 -9.19 9.76 -4.83
CA SER A 220 -9.74 11.11 -5.06
C SER A 220 -8.68 12.21 -4.98
N SER A 221 -7.40 11.87 -4.89
CA SER A 221 -6.35 12.88 -4.64
C SER A 221 -5.23 12.84 -5.66
N ILE A 222 -4.85 14.02 -6.15
CA ILE A 222 -3.67 14.22 -7.00
C ILE A 222 -2.35 13.88 -6.28
N LEU A 223 -2.34 13.78 -4.96
CA LEU A 223 -1.19 13.30 -4.18
C LEU A 223 -0.96 11.80 -4.38
N SER A 224 -1.97 11.06 -4.82
CA SER A 224 -1.85 9.65 -5.15
C SER A 224 -1.14 9.46 -6.50
N ARG A 225 -0.02 8.75 -6.49
CA ARG A 225 0.70 8.36 -7.71
C ARG A 225 -0.17 7.53 -8.64
N ASN A 226 -0.92 6.59 -8.09
CA ASN A 226 -1.80 5.72 -8.85
C ASN A 226 -2.95 6.50 -9.51
N TYR A 227 -3.52 7.47 -8.80
CA TYR A 227 -4.51 8.38 -9.39
C TYR A 227 -3.91 9.19 -10.56
N ARG A 228 -2.66 9.66 -10.43
CA ARG A 228 -1.96 10.34 -11.53
C ARG A 228 -1.69 9.44 -12.73
N VAL A 229 -1.39 8.14 -12.49
CA VAL A 229 -1.33 7.16 -13.60
C VAL A 229 -2.66 7.14 -14.35
N GLY A 230 -3.78 7.07 -13.64
CA GLY A 230 -5.12 7.09 -14.24
C GLY A 230 -5.40 8.34 -15.07
N LEU A 231 -5.00 9.53 -14.59
CA LEU A 231 -5.11 10.78 -15.34
C LEU A 231 -4.32 10.75 -16.65
N GLY A 232 -3.11 10.15 -16.66
CA GLY A 232 -2.29 9.99 -17.86
C GLY A 232 -2.94 9.02 -18.87
N ILE A 233 -3.45 7.87 -18.39
CA ILE A 233 -4.17 6.90 -19.24
C ILE A 233 -5.40 7.55 -19.89
N ALA A 234 -6.18 8.33 -19.16
CA ALA A 234 -7.34 9.06 -19.69
C ALA A 234 -6.98 10.04 -20.82
N ARG A 235 -5.74 10.53 -20.85
CA ARG A 235 -5.21 11.37 -21.93
C ARG A 235 -4.58 10.59 -23.09
N HIS A 236 -4.78 9.27 -23.10
CA HIS A 236 -4.16 8.34 -24.07
C HIS A 236 -2.63 8.38 -24.09
N GLU A 237 -2.00 8.76 -22.96
CA GLU A 237 -0.55 8.74 -22.82
C GLU A 237 -0.06 7.29 -22.65
N ARG A 238 1.11 6.98 -23.22
CA ARG A 238 1.72 5.65 -23.04
C ARG A 238 2.14 5.45 -21.58
N LEU A 239 1.87 4.27 -21.03
CA LEU A 239 2.18 3.93 -19.64
C LEU A 239 3.66 4.21 -19.29
N GLU A 240 4.59 3.83 -20.17
CA GLU A 240 6.03 4.09 -19.97
C GLU A 240 6.35 5.57 -19.79
N LYS A 241 5.73 6.45 -20.61
CA LYS A 241 5.88 7.91 -20.49
C LYS A 241 5.37 8.40 -19.14
N ILE A 242 4.16 7.96 -18.75
CA ILE A 242 3.54 8.34 -17.47
C ILE A 242 4.45 7.95 -16.29
N LEU A 243 4.96 6.71 -16.28
CA LEU A 243 5.82 6.22 -15.20
C LEU A 243 7.16 6.97 -15.14
N ASN A 244 7.76 7.29 -16.30
CA ASN A 244 8.99 8.09 -16.36
C ASN A 244 8.78 9.51 -15.82
N GLU A 245 7.66 10.17 -16.16
CA GLU A 245 7.33 11.51 -15.68
C GLU A 245 7.00 11.53 -14.17
N LEU A 246 6.42 10.46 -13.65
CA LEU A 246 6.20 10.31 -12.21
C LEU A 246 7.51 10.24 -11.42
N GLY A 247 8.55 9.61 -11.97
CA GLY A 247 9.85 9.42 -11.32
C GLY A 247 9.81 8.58 -10.04
N GLU A 248 8.68 7.91 -9.78
CA GLU A 248 8.41 7.14 -8.57
C GLU A 248 7.58 5.89 -8.90
N VAL A 249 7.73 4.84 -8.09
CA VAL A 249 6.96 3.60 -8.25
C VAL A 249 5.47 3.85 -8.03
N ALA A 250 4.64 3.41 -8.97
CA ALA A 250 3.19 3.35 -8.86
C ALA A 250 2.76 1.88 -8.70
N GLU A 251 2.67 1.42 -7.45
CA GLU A 251 2.44 0.00 -7.12
C GLU A 251 1.13 -0.57 -7.69
N GLY A 252 0.14 0.29 -7.96
CA GLY A 252 -1.13 -0.11 -8.54
C GLY A 252 -1.03 -0.75 -9.92
N VAL A 253 0.00 -0.42 -10.71
CA VAL A 253 0.22 -1.00 -12.04
C VAL A 253 0.53 -2.50 -11.94
N ASP A 254 1.49 -2.85 -11.11
CA ASP A 254 1.86 -4.25 -10.88
C ASP A 254 0.76 -4.99 -10.11
N THR A 255 0.16 -4.32 -9.13
CA THR A 255 -0.95 -4.88 -8.34
C THR A 255 -2.17 -5.22 -9.21
N ALA A 256 -2.52 -4.40 -10.22
CA ALA A 256 -3.63 -4.69 -11.13
C ALA A 256 -3.41 -6.01 -11.89
N ARG A 257 -2.19 -6.23 -12.37
CA ARG A 257 -1.80 -7.49 -13.04
C ARG A 257 -1.87 -8.68 -12.09
N ALA A 258 -1.35 -8.54 -10.88
CA ALA A 258 -1.37 -9.60 -9.88
C ALA A 258 -2.81 -9.98 -9.48
N ILE A 259 -3.65 -8.98 -9.16
CA ILE A 259 -5.06 -9.20 -8.78
C ILE A 259 -5.82 -9.89 -9.91
N SER A 260 -5.69 -9.42 -11.16
CA SER A 260 -6.38 -10.03 -12.30
C SER A 260 -5.95 -11.48 -12.53
N LYS A 261 -4.66 -11.76 -12.38
CA LYS A 261 -4.13 -13.12 -12.51
C LYS A 261 -4.64 -14.02 -11.39
N ILE A 262 -4.55 -13.61 -10.14
CA ILE A 262 -5.10 -14.33 -8.99
C ILE A 262 -6.60 -14.57 -9.16
N ALA A 263 -7.34 -13.53 -9.54
CA ALA A 263 -8.78 -13.61 -9.71
C ALA A 263 -9.19 -14.61 -10.80
N LYS A 264 -8.45 -14.62 -11.92
CA LYS A 264 -8.67 -15.59 -13.01
C LYS A 264 -8.39 -17.03 -12.55
N GLU A 265 -7.28 -17.25 -11.83
CA GLU A 265 -6.91 -18.58 -11.32
C GLU A 265 -7.87 -19.11 -10.26
N LYS A 266 -8.43 -18.21 -9.44
CA LYS A 266 -9.32 -18.54 -8.32
C LYS A 266 -10.81 -18.39 -8.63
N GLY A 267 -11.19 -17.92 -9.82
CA GLY A 267 -12.59 -17.71 -10.20
C GLY A 267 -13.25 -16.55 -9.46
N ILE A 268 -12.50 -15.52 -9.04
CA ILE A 268 -13.02 -14.37 -8.32
C ILE A 268 -13.48 -13.29 -9.31
N TYR A 269 -14.69 -12.76 -9.11
CA TYR A 269 -15.25 -11.72 -10.00
C TYR A 269 -14.71 -10.33 -9.61
N VAL A 270 -13.79 -9.79 -10.44
CA VAL A 270 -13.10 -8.51 -10.22
C VAL A 270 -13.16 -7.61 -11.46
N PRO A 271 -14.35 -7.15 -11.86
CA PRO A 271 -14.54 -6.43 -13.12
C PRO A 271 -13.76 -5.11 -13.23
N ILE A 272 -13.64 -4.35 -12.13
CA ILE A 272 -12.93 -3.06 -12.17
C ILE A 272 -11.42 -3.29 -12.29
N ALA A 273 -10.85 -4.17 -11.49
CA ALA A 273 -9.42 -4.47 -11.56
C ALA A 273 -9.04 -5.04 -12.92
N SER A 274 -9.87 -5.91 -13.49
CA SER A 274 -9.65 -6.47 -14.84
C SER A 274 -9.69 -5.40 -15.92
N GLU A 275 -10.62 -4.44 -15.86
CA GLU A 275 -10.66 -3.34 -16.85
C GLU A 275 -9.48 -2.36 -16.64
N VAL A 276 -9.04 -2.12 -15.42
CA VAL A 276 -7.82 -1.34 -15.17
C VAL A 276 -6.62 -2.03 -15.81
N GLU A 277 -6.43 -3.34 -15.61
CA GLU A 277 -5.35 -4.08 -16.25
C GLU A 277 -5.42 -3.98 -17.78
N ASN A 278 -6.63 -4.16 -18.37
CA ASN A 278 -6.84 -4.06 -19.81
C ASN A 278 -6.43 -2.67 -20.34
N MET A 279 -6.82 -1.59 -19.65
CA MET A 279 -6.45 -0.22 -20.03
C MET A 279 -4.94 0.04 -19.89
N LEU A 280 -4.30 -0.49 -18.85
CA LEU A 280 -2.84 -0.43 -18.69
C LEU A 280 -2.11 -1.17 -19.83
N ASN A 281 -2.74 -2.17 -20.43
CA ASN A 281 -2.24 -2.94 -21.58
C ASN A 281 -2.72 -2.35 -22.93
N GLY A 282 -3.32 -1.16 -22.94
CA GLY A 282 -3.64 -0.41 -24.16
C GLY A 282 -5.07 -0.58 -24.69
N LYS A 283 -5.99 -1.21 -23.93
CA LYS A 283 -7.41 -1.19 -24.29
C LYS A 283 -7.95 0.24 -24.21
N ASP A 284 -8.80 0.60 -25.16
CA ASP A 284 -9.44 1.92 -25.17
C ASP A 284 -10.26 2.19 -23.88
N VAL A 285 -10.12 3.40 -23.35
CA VAL A 285 -10.73 3.77 -22.07
C VAL A 285 -12.25 3.86 -22.16
N PHE A 286 -12.81 4.30 -23.29
CA PHE A 286 -14.27 4.39 -23.50
C PHE A 286 -14.89 3.00 -23.68
N GLU A 287 -14.19 2.07 -24.33
CA GLU A 287 -14.62 0.68 -24.43
C GLU A 287 -14.67 0.03 -23.03
N SER A 288 -13.69 0.30 -22.19
CA SER A 288 -13.65 -0.22 -20.80
C SER A 288 -14.78 0.36 -19.96
N VAL A 289 -15.06 1.67 -20.06
CA VAL A 289 -16.20 2.31 -19.38
C VAL A 289 -17.53 1.68 -19.85
N LYS A 290 -17.71 1.51 -21.15
CA LYS A 290 -18.91 0.87 -21.73
C LYS A 290 -19.06 -0.58 -21.24
N SER A 291 -17.96 -1.33 -21.18
CA SER A 291 -17.93 -2.69 -20.63
C SER A 291 -18.40 -2.72 -19.17
N LEU A 292 -17.92 -1.82 -18.33
CA LEU A 292 -18.32 -1.74 -16.91
C LEU A 292 -19.80 -1.35 -16.73
N LEU A 293 -20.30 -0.40 -17.54
CA LEU A 293 -21.71 0.03 -17.48
C LEU A 293 -22.68 -1.02 -18.03
N GLY A 294 -22.26 -1.84 -18.99
CA GLY A 294 -23.09 -2.89 -19.59
C GLY A 294 -23.20 -4.17 -18.76
N ARG A 295 -22.46 -4.30 -17.67
CA ARG A 295 -22.50 -5.48 -16.79
C ARG A 295 -23.72 -5.42 -15.88
N ARG A 296 -24.45 -6.52 -15.79
CA ARG A 296 -25.63 -6.71 -14.91
C ARG A 296 -25.21 -7.34 -13.59
#